data_bbd2efd5ad51f3e028c4db6314e6a52b
#
_entry.id   bbd2efd5ad51f3e028c4db6314e6a52b
#
_cell.length_a   1.000
_cell.length_b   1.000
_cell.length_c   1.000
_cell.angle_alpha   90.00
_cell.angle_beta   90.00
_cell.angle_gamma   90.00
#
_symmetry.space_group_name_H-M   'P 1'
#
loop_
_entity.id
_entity.type
_entity.pdbx_description
1 polymer ?
#
loop_
_entity_poly.entity_id
_entity_poly.type
_entity_poly.pdbx_seq_one_letter_code
_entity_poly.pdbx_strand_id
1 'polypeptide(L)'
;VWYDSTAADFKYQYPNVTAAGAWSTGNNLNTGRYYLSGAGVQTSSLAISGELPAGPDTVNVESYDGTSWTEVANVNVGRRGAGAAGIANTAALFFSGYNAGGGANSVLNESWNGSSWTEVNDLNTARRYLGGDGIVTSALAFGGFLPPNSALTESYNGTSWTEVADLNTARYSIASAGSSNTNALAVGGNPSPSARLLTELWNGSSWTEVGDTSTPAAARGGAGDTSSALVFGGGDANTANTELWNGSAWSETTNLNTAREGGASSGTATSALFAGGTPTPQSGLTVTEEWLGAGQPVGAWSTGGSLNTARQALGASGTSSTAALAF
;
A
#
# COMPACT_ATOMS: atom_id res chain seq x y z
N VAL A 1 30.72 -15.34 -6.55
CA VAL A 1 32.16 -15.60 -6.35
C VAL A 1 32.70 -16.16 -7.63
N TRP A 2 33.74 -15.58 -8.18
CA TRP A 2 34.50 -16.13 -9.32
C TRP A 2 35.99 -16.07 -9.03
N TYR A 3 36.74 -16.95 -9.65
CA TYR A 3 38.19 -16.93 -9.55
C TYR A 3 38.79 -16.07 -10.66
N ASP A 4 39.55 -15.04 -10.29
CA ASP A 4 40.32 -14.23 -11.21
C ASP A 4 41.72 -14.88 -11.39
N SER A 5 41.92 -15.58 -12.49
CA SER A 5 43.17 -16.30 -12.77
C SER A 5 44.34 -15.35 -13.00
N THR A 6 44.11 -14.09 -13.36
CA THR A 6 45.16 -13.08 -13.57
C THR A 6 45.68 -12.54 -12.26
N ALA A 7 44.77 -12.33 -11.31
CA ALA A 7 45.12 -11.88 -9.96
C ALA A 7 45.38 -13.04 -8.97
N ALA A 8 45.15 -14.28 -9.41
CA ALA A 8 45.22 -15.49 -8.59
C ALA A 8 44.37 -15.38 -7.30
N ASP A 9 43.20 -14.78 -7.39
CA ASP A 9 42.36 -14.44 -6.26
C ASP A 9 40.90 -14.70 -6.54
N PHE A 10 40.11 -14.97 -5.48
CA PHE A 10 38.66 -15.07 -5.55
C PHE A 10 38.04 -13.68 -5.46
N LYS A 11 37.25 -13.32 -6.44
CA LYS A 11 36.45 -12.08 -6.43
C LYS A 11 35.07 -12.33 -5.93
N TYR A 12 34.60 -11.43 -5.11
CA TYR A 12 33.21 -11.40 -4.63
C TYR A 12 32.52 -10.20 -5.26
N GLN A 13 31.40 -10.44 -5.89
CA GLN A 13 30.50 -9.36 -6.21
C GLN A 13 29.41 -9.36 -5.15
N TYR A 14 29.35 -8.31 -4.36
CA TYR A 14 28.20 -8.11 -3.50
C TYR A 14 26.99 -7.83 -4.40
N PRO A 15 25.82 -8.38 -4.08
CA PRO A 15 24.60 -7.94 -4.77
C PRO A 15 24.54 -6.42 -4.70
N ASN A 16 24.18 -5.78 -5.82
CA ASN A 16 23.87 -4.34 -5.78
C ASN A 16 22.56 -4.23 -5.00
N VAL A 17 22.67 -3.86 -3.73
CA VAL A 17 21.53 -3.72 -2.81
C VAL A 17 21.37 -2.26 -2.45
N THR A 18 20.15 -1.85 -2.15
CA THR A 18 19.87 -0.53 -1.61
C THR A 18 20.59 -0.35 -0.28
N ALA A 19 21.44 0.66 -0.16
CA ALA A 19 22.12 1.00 1.10
C ALA A 19 21.11 1.52 2.15
N ALA A 20 20.12 2.27 1.68
CA ALA A 20 18.87 2.61 2.38
C ALA A 20 17.73 2.24 1.44
N GLY A 21 16.50 2.07 1.93
CA GLY A 21 15.36 1.85 1.05
C GLY A 21 15.21 2.99 0.03
N ALA A 22 14.65 2.71 -1.13
CA ALA A 22 14.47 3.68 -2.21
C ALA A 22 13.15 3.47 -2.94
N TRP A 23 12.54 4.60 -3.36
CA TRP A 23 11.41 4.61 -4.29
C TRP A 23 11.91 4.71 -5.73
N SER A 24 11.34 3.91 -6.61
CA SER A 24 11.56 3.95 -8.04
C SER A 24 10.23 4.09 -8.78
N THR A 25 10.26 4.68 -9.97
CA THR A 25 9.06 4.80 -10.80
C THR A 25 8.70 3.44 -11.40
N GLY A 26 7.48 2.97 -11.15
CA GLY A 26 6.86 1.84 -11.83
C GLY A 26 6.04 2.29 -13.04
N ASN A 27 5.44 1.34 -13.76
CA ASN A 27 4.52 1.66 -14.84
C ASN A 27 3.21 2.26 -14.30
N ASN A 28 2.72 3.29 -14.97
CA ASN A 28 1.58 4.08 -14.54
C ASN A 28 0.25 3.33 -14.67
N LEU A 29 -0.72 3.71 -13.81
CA LEU A 29 -2.13 3.37 -14.00
C LEU A 29 -2.62 3.82 -15.39
N ASN A 30 -3.56 3.09 -15.97
CA ASN A 30 -4.22 3.48 -17.22
C ASN A 30 -5.14 4.70 -17.01
N THR A 31 -5.75 4.81 -15.82
CA THR A 31 -6.65 5.93 -15.50
C THR A 31 -6.22 6.62 -14.21
N GLY A 32 -5.91 7.92 -14.31
CA GLY A 32 -5.54 8.75 -13.16
C GLY A 32 -6.74 8.97 -12.22
N ARG A 33 -6.57 8.72 -10.94
CA ARG A 33 -7.62 8.83 -9.92
C ARG A 33 -7.04 8.97 -8.52
N TYR A 34 -7.84 9.41 -7.57
CA TYR A 34 -7.45 9.63 -6.18
C TYR A 34 -8.51 9.11 -5.21
N TYR A 35 -8.17 8.99 -3.93
CA TYR A 35 -8.95 8.32 -2.89
C TYR A 35 -9.40 6.91 -3.28
N LEU A 36 -8.56 6.24 -4.06
CA LEU A 36 -8.71 4.84 -4.46
C LEU A 36 -8.14 3.94 -3.37
N SER A 37 -8.59 2.69 -3.35
CA SER A 37 -8.10 1.70 -2.40
C SER A 37 -7.09 0.76 -3.04
N GLY A 38 -6.15 0.24 -2.25
CA GLY A 38 -5.16 -0.73 -2.67
C GLY A 38 -5.27 -2.03 -1.90
N ALA A 39 -5.00 -3.16 -2.55
CA ALA A 39 -4.91 -4.47 -1.91
C ALA A 39 -3.85 -5.32 -2.63
N GLY A 40 -3.09 -6.11 -1.88
CA GLY A 40 -2.07 -7.00 -2.45
C GLY A 40 -0.67 -6.72 -1.94
N VAL A 41 0.31 -7.20 -2.71
CA VAL A 41 1.75 -6.93 -2.53
C VAL A 41 2.29 -6.19 -3.74
N GLN A 42 3.51 -5.66 -3.65
CA GLN A 42 4.14 -4.83 -4.70
C GLN A 42 4.02 -5.44 -6.11
N THR A 43 4.25 -6.74 -6.24
CA THR A 43 4.24 -7.46 -7.54
C THR A 43 2.91 -8.11 -7.88
N SER A 44 1.88 -7.93 -7.08
CA SER A 44 0.54 -8.54 -7.24
C SER A 44 -0.48 -7.68 -6.50
N SER A 45 -0.88 -6.55 -7.11
CA SER A 45 -1.69 -5.52 -6.46
C SER A 45 -2.95 -5.19 -7.26
N LEU A 46 -3.95 -4.66 -6.57
CA LEU A 46 -5.15 -4.06 -7.14
C LEU A 46 -5.20 -2.56 -6.80
N ALA A 47 -5.59 -1.75 -7.76
CA ALA A 47 -6.02 -0.37 -7.58
C ALA A 47 -7.53 -0.31 -7.84
N ILE A 48 -8.31 0.00 -6.81
CA ILE A 48 -9.75 -0.23 -6.79
C ILE A 48 -10.50 1.08 -6.70
N SER A 49 -11.39 1.37 -7.67
CA SER A 49 -12.34 2.48 -7.63
C SER A 49 -11.66 3.85 -7.44
N GLY A 50 -12.24 4.77 -6.66
CA GLY A 50 -11.73 6.11 -6.41
C GLY A 50 -12.44 7.19 -7.21
N GLU A 51 -11.97 8.43 -7.11
CA GLU A 51 -12.55 9.61 -7.78
C GLU A 51 -11.71 10.00 -8.99
N LEU A 52 -12.39 10.32 -10.11
CA LEU A 52 -11.76 10.86 -11.31
C LEU A 52 -11.51 12.37 -11.16
N PRO A 53 -10.51 12.96 -11.85
CA PRO A 53 -10.19 14.38 -11.74
C PRO A 53 -11.35 15.33 -12.06
N ALA A 54 -12.27 14.92 -12.90
CA ALA A 54 -13.48 15.69 -13.27
C ALA A 54 -14.74 15.20 -12.51
N GLY A 55 -14.58 14.34 -11.43
CA GLY A 55 -15.70 13.56 -10.85
C GLY A 55 -16.35 12.71 -11.93
N PRO A 56 -17.17 11.76 -11.71
CA PRO A 56 -17.63 11.12 -10.49
C PRO A 56 -16.66 10.05 -9.96
N ASP A 57 -17.12 9.29 -8.95
CA ASP A 57 -16.44 8.06 -8.55
C ASP A 57 -16.46 7.04 -9.69
N THR A 58 -15.35 6.32 -9.89
CA THR A 58 -15.24 5.29 -10.92
C THR A 58 -15.44 3.89 -10.36
N VAL A 59 -15.90 2.97 -11.20
CA VAL A 59 -15.97 1.53 -10.88
C VAL A 59 -14.70 0.78 -11.29
N ASN A 60 -13.76 1.43 -12.00
CA ASN A 60 -12.60 0.80 -12.60
C ASN A 60 -11.71 0.13 -11.56
N VAL A 61 -11.24 -1.07 -11.92
CA VAL A 61 -10.23 -1.80 -11.16
C VAL A 61 -9.09 -2.15 -12.11
N GLU A 62 -7.87 -1.87 -11.66
CA GLU A 62 -6.66 -2.25 -12.37
C GLU A 62 -5.82 -3.20 -11.52
N SER A 63 -5.28 -4.23 -12.15
CA SER A 63 -4.41 -5.24 -11.54
C SER A 63 -2.98 -5.04 -11.99
N TYR A 64 -2.05 -5.05 -11.04
CA TYR A 64 -0.61 -4.96 -11.26
C TYR A 64 0.04 -6.32 -11.13
N ASP A 65 0.89 -6.68 -12.11
CA ASP A 65 1.62 -7.95 -12.17
C ASP A 65 3.11 -7.83 -11.77
N GLY A 66 3.52 -6.70 -11.21
CA GLY A 66 4.91 -6.36 -10.92
C GLY A 66 5.62 -5.64 -12.07
N THR A 67 4.91 -5.42 -13.19
CA THR A 67 5.48 -4.75 -14.38
C THR A 67 4.49 -3.76 -14.97
N SER A 68 3.22 -4.12 -15.10
CA SER A 68 2.21 -3.33 -15.80
C SER A 68 0.83 -3.40 -15.12
N TRP A 69 0.04 -2.35 -15.30
CA TRP A 69 -1.35 -2.31 -14.90
C TRP A 69 -2.25 -2.77 -16.05
N THR A 70 -3.17 -3.65 -15.75
CA THR A 70 -4.18 -4.16 -16.68
C THR A 70 -5.57 -3.97 -16.07
N GLU A 71 -6.50 -3.42 -16.84
CA GLU A 71 -7.90 -3.30 -16.41
C GLU A 71 -8.53 -4.70 -16.27
N VAL A 72 -9.20 -4.92 -15.14
CA VAL A 72 -9.90 -6.17 -14.81
C VAL A 72 -11.38 -5.89 -14.57
N ALA A 73 -12.17 -6.89 -14.15
CA ALA A 73 -13.58 -6.67 -13.90
C ALA A 73 -13.80 -5.60 -12.82
N ASN A 74 -14.73 -4.71 -13.08
CA ASN A 74 -15.05 -3.55 -12.26
C ASN A 74 -15.84 -3.93 -11.00
N VAL A 75 -15.70 -3.13 -9.93
CA VAL A 75 -16.60 -3.21 -8.76
C VAL A 75 -18.04 -2.86 -9.19
N ASN A 76 -19.02 -3.39 -8.47
CA ASN A 76 -20.44 -3.13 -8.80
C ASN A 76 -20.83 -1.68 -8.52
N VAL A 77 -20.24 -1.06 -7.50
CA VAL A 77 -20.55 0.32 -7.11
C VAL A 77 -19.27 1.12 -6.92
N GLY A 78 -19.09 2.20 -7.70
CA GLY A 78 -17.96 3.13 -7.58
C GLY A 78 -18.02 3.91 -6.26
N ARG A 79 -16.88 3.92 -5.55
CA ARG A 79 -16.76 4.56 -4.22
C ARG A 79 -15.35 5.09 -4.02
N ARG A 80 -15.22 6.19 -3.28
CA ARG A 80 -13.94 6.75 -2.85
C ARG A 80 -13.75 6.68 -1.34
N GLY A 81 -12.53 6.69 -0.88
CA GLY A 81 -12.18 6.61 0.54
C GLY A 81 -12.76 5.36 1.21
N ALA A 82 -12.82 4.27 0.49
CA ALA A 82 -13.21 2.95 0.98
C ALA A 82 -12.01 2.24 1.63
N GLY A 83 -12.28 1.25 2.46
CA GLY A 83 -11.26 0.31 2.94
C GLY A 83 -11.08 -0.84 1.96
N ALA A 84 -9.91 -1.46 1.99
CA ALA A 84 -9.64 -2.69 1.27
C ALA A 84 -8.78 -3.64 2.12
N ALA A 85 -8.88 -4.93 1.84
CA ALA A 85 -8.06 -5.97 2.46
C ALA A 85 -7.72 -7.05 1.42
N GLY A 86 -6.50 -7.57 1.46
CA GLY A 86 -6.04 -8.61 0.53
C GLY A 86 -4.53 -8.59 0.37
N ILE A 87 -3.93 -9.76 0.16
CA ILE A 87 -2.48 -9.95 0.04
C ILE A 87 -2.05 -10.32 -1.39
N ALA A 88 -2.97 -10.30 -2.35
CA ALA A 88 -2.68 -10.56 -3.75
C ALA A 88 -3.78 -9.97 -4.65
N ASN A 89 -3.45 -9.73 -5.93
CA ASN A 89 -4.41 -9.29 -6.94
C ASN A 89 -5.47 -10.35 -7.33
N THR A 90 -5.42 -11.52 -6.71
CA THR A 90 -6.36 -12.63 -6.96
C THR A 90 -7.45 -12.77 -5.89
N ALA A 91 -7.33 -12.06 -4.77
CA ALA A 91 -8.33 -12.11 -3.70
C ALA A 91 -8.28 -10.83 -2.87
N ALA A 92 -9.39 -10.09 -2.82
CA ALA A 92 -9.51 -8.85 -2.07
C ALA A 92 -10.94 -8.61 -1.57
N LEU A 93 -11.06 -7.80 -0.51
CA LEU A 93 -12.28 -7.15 -0.08
C LEU A 93 -12.20 -5.67 -0.40
N PHE A 94 -13.34 -5.07 -0.75
CA PHE A 94 -13.51 -3.64 -0.94
C PHE A 94 -14.78 -3.20 -0.22
N PHE A 95 -14.64 -2.41 0.83
CA PHE A 95 -15.73 -2.17 1.77
C PHE A 95 -15.89 -0.71 2.17
N SER A 96 -17.14 -0.33 2.47
CA SER A 96 -17.51 1.02 2.93
C SER A 96 -17.20 2.09 1.87
N GLY A 97 -16.86 3.32 2.27
CA GLY A 97 -16.52 4.43 1.37
C GLY A 97 -17.70 5.36 1.09
N TYR A 98 -17.47 6.36 0.25
CA TYR A 98 -18.49 7.32 -0.20
C TYR A 98 -18.93 7.01 -1.62
N ASN A 99 -20.20 6.89 -1.84
CA ASN A 99 -20.82 6.75 -3.16
C ASN A 99 -21.37 8.12 -3.61
N ALA A 100 -20.67 8.79 -4.52
CA ALA A 100 -21.09 10.10 -5.03
C ALA A 100 -22.43 10.02 -5.78
N GLY A 101 -22.70 8.92 -6.50
CA GLY A 101 -23.97 8.71 -7.21
C GLY A 101 -25.17 8.60 -6.27
N GLY A 102 -24.97 8.03 -5.09
CA GLY A 102 -25.99 7.95 -4.02
C GLY A 102 -25.96 9.12 -3.03
N GLY A 103 -24.91 9.95 -3.06
CA GLY A 103 -24.75 11.10 -2.18
C GLY A 103 -24.50 10.75 -0.70
N ALA A 104 -24.05 9.52 -0.38
CA ALA A 104 -23.96 9.02 0.99
C ALA A 104 -22.74 8.10 1.23
N ASN A 105 -22.39 7.94 2.51
CA ASN A 105 -21.50 6.88 2.92
C ASN A 105 -22.19 5.51 2.70
N SER A 106 -21.38 4.50 2.35
CA SER A 106 -21.83 3.14 2.02
C SER A 106 -21.46 2.16 3.13
N VAL A 107 -22.21 1.10 3.25
CA VAL A 107 -21.87 -0.10 4.05
C VAL A 107 -21.40 -1.26 3.18
N LEU A 108 -21.56 -1.15 1.85
CA LEU A 108 -21.34 -2.24 0.90
C LEU A 108 -19.95 -2.86 1.04
N ASN A 109 -19.93 -4.18 0.99
CA ASN A 109 -18.71 -4.99 0.96
C ASN A 109 -18.74 -5.91 -0.25
N GLU A 110 -17.72 -5.81 -1.08
CA GLU A 110 -17.53 -6.62 -2.27
C GLU A 110 -16.27 -7.47 -2.15
N SER A 111 -16.36 -8.74 -2.54
CA SER A 111 -15.24 -9.69 -2.55
C SER A 111 -14.81 -9.99 -3.97
N TRP A 112 -13.52 -9.90 -4.22
CA TRP A 112 -12.83 -10.27 -5.47
C TRP A 112 -12.28 -11.68 -5.39
N ASN A 113 -12.49 -12.48 -6.44
CA ASN A 113 -12.02 -13.86 -6.53
C ASN A 113 -10.95 -14.10 -7.63
N GLY A 114 -10.36 -13.03 -8.15
CA GLY A 114 -9.41 -13.07 -9.26
C GLY A 114 -10.05 -12.91 -10.65
N SER A 115 -11.39 -12.91 -10.74
CA SER A 115 -12.10 -12.76 -12.02
C SER A 115 -13.37 -11.90 -11.94
N SER A 116 -14.03 -11.85 -10.81
CA SER A 116 -15.27 -11.09 -10.62
C SER A 116 -15.43 -10.58 -9.18
N TRP A 117 -16.17 -9.49 -9.04
CA TRP A 117 -16.62 -8.95 -7.75
C TRP A 117 -18.00 -9.49 -7.40
N THR A 118 -18.17 -9.89 -6.17
CA THR A 118 -19.44 -10.37 -5.62
C THR A 118 -19.74 -9.64 -4.32
N GLU A 119 -20.97 -9.13 -4.18
CA GLU A 119 -21.43 -8.53 -2.93
C GLU A 119 -21.50 -9.61 -1.84
N VAL A 120 -20.94 -9.27 -0.68
CA VAL A 120 -20.94 -10.13 0.51
C VAL A 120 -21.50 -9.34 1.69
N ASN A 121 -21.51 -9.91 2.90
CA ASN A 121 -22.14 -9.24 4.04
C ASN A 121 -21.51 -7.88 4.35
N ASP A 122 -22.35 -6.87 4.45
CA ASP A 122 -22.00 -5.47 4.63
C ASP A 122 -21.47 -5.15 6.04
N LEU A 123 -20.77 -4.01 6.16
CA LEU A 123 -20.44 -3.41 7.44
C LEU A 123 -21.72 -2.98 8.18
N ASN A 124 -21.63 -2.91 9.50
CA ASN A 124 -22.75 -2.46 10.33
C ASN A 124 -22.94 -0.93 10.23
N THR A 125 -21.88 -0.18 9.99
CA THR A 125 -21.92 1.29 10.00
C THR A 125 -21.28 1.90 8.75
N ALA A 126 -22.07 2.69 8.02
CA ALA A 126 -21.62 3.40 6.81
C ALA A 126 -20.64 4.54 7.15
N ARG A 127 -19.44 4.50 6.62
CA ARG A 127 -18.41 5.52 6.82
C ARG A 127 -17.42 5.56 5.66
N ARG A 128 -16.66 6.64 5.53
CA ARG A 128 -15.63 6.81 4.50
C ARG A 128 -14.30 7.21 5.10
N TYR A 129 -13.23 7.14 4.32
CA TYR A 129 -11.86 7.49 4.75
C TYR A 129 -11.42 6.70 5.98
N LEU A 130 -11.83 5.46 6.07
CA LEU A 130 -11.49 4.53 7.14
C LEU A 130 -10.16 3.81 6.82
N GLY A 131 -9.50 3.29 7.85
CA GLY A 131 -8.43 2.32 7.70
C GLY A 131 -9.01 0.92 7.43
N GLY A 132 -8.30 0.14 6.64
CA GLY A 132 -8.70 -1.24 6.35
C GLY A 132 -7.48 -2.10 6.08
N ASP A 133 -7.45 -3.31 6.66
CA ASP A 133 -6.37 -4.27 6.54
C ASP A 133 -6.84 -5.72 6.64
N GLY A 134 -5.94 -6.64 6.29
CA GLY A 134 -6.15 -8.07 6.44
C GLY A 134 -6.31 -8.83 5.13
N ILE A 135 -7.05 -9.93 5.18
CA ILE A 135 -7.33 -10.83 4.06
C ILE A 135 -8.84 -11.06 3.91
N VAL A 136 -9.25 -11.68 2.82
CA VAL A 136 -10.69 -11.94 2.50
C VAL A 136 -11.46 -12.74 3.55
N THR A 137 -10.78 -13.43 4.46
CA THR A 137 -11.41 -14.21 5.54
C THR A 137 -11.14 -13.66 6.94
N SER A 138 -10.35 -12.57 7.03
CA SER A 138 -9.91 -12.00 8.31
C SER A 138 -9.48 -10.56 8.07
N ALA A 139 -10.43 -9.62 8.11
CA ALA A 139 -10.19 -8.21 7.85
C ALA A 139 -10.63 -7.32 9.02
N LEU A 140 -10.06 -6.13 9.08
CA LEU A 140 -10.39 -5.12 10.07
C LEU A 140 -10.72 -3.81 9.36
N ALA A 141 -11.77 -3.11 9.83
CA ALA A 141 -12.18 -1.79 9.39
C ALA A 141 -12.23 -0.86 10.60
N PHE A 142 -11.49 0.25 10.59
CA PHE A 142 -11.38 1.11 11.77
C PHE A 142 -11.38 2.59 11.45
N GLY A 143 -11.92 3.39 12.37
CA GLY A 143 -12.08 4.82 12.22
C GLY A 143 -12.99 5.22 11.07
N GLY A 144 -12.69 6.35 10.46
CA GLY A 144 -13.39 6.88 9.29
C GLY A 144 -14.23 8.12 9.58
N PHE A 145 -14.77 8.72 8.51
CA PHE A 145 -15.64 9.87 8.59
C PHE A 145 -17.12 9.43 8.63
N LEU A 146 -17.69 9.59 9.79
CA LEU A 146 -19.11 9.62 10.08
C LEU A 146 -19.32 10.87 10.95
N PRO A 147 -20.02 11.92 10.49
CA PRO A 147 -20.03 13.18 11.22
C PRO A 147 -20.35 13.05 12.73
N PRO A 148 -19.44 13.54 13.65
CA PRO A 148 -18.22 14.30 13.35
C PRO A 148 -17.00 13.47 12.90
N ASN A 149 -16.69 12.34 13.49
CA ASN A 149 -15.64 11.38 13.15
C ASN A 149 -15.91 10.08 13.89
N SER A 150 -15.38 8.96 13.42
CA SER A 150 -15.60 7.65 14.01
C SER A 150 -14.32 7.09 14.65
N ALA A 151 -14.50 6.42 15.79
CA ALA A 151 -13.51 5.53 16.39
C ALA A 151 -13.86 4.05 16.12
N LEU A 152 -15.04 3.76 15.60
CA LEU A 152 -15.58 2.42 15.45
C LEU A 152 -14.61 1.47 14.75
N THR A 153 -14.49 0.29 15.32
CA THR A 153 -13.74 -0.82 14.72
C THR A 153 -14.66 -2.00 14.50
N GLU A 154 -14.65 -2.54 13.29
CA GLU A 154 -15.37 -3.76 12.92
C GLU A 154 -14.40 -4.82 12.42
N SER A 155 -14.59 -6.05 12.86
CA SER A 155 -13.80 -7.23 12.51
C SER A 155 -14.62 -8.16 11.61
N TYR A 156 -14.02 -8.58 10.49
CA TYR A 156 -14.61 -9.54 9.55
C TYR A 156 -14.01 -10.92 9.74
N ASN A 157 -14.87 -11.93 9.83
CA ASN A 157 -14.47 -13.32 10.06
C ASN A 157 -14.56 -14.20 8.79
N GLY A 158 -14.65 -13.60 7.62
CA GLY A 158 -14.90 -14.31 6.36
C GLY A 158 -16.38 -14.44 5.98
N THR A 159 -17.29 -14.08 6.90
CA THR A 159 -18.73 -14.17 6.68
C THR A 159 -19.44 -12.89 7.10
N SER A 160 -19.16 -12.35 8.26
CA SER A 160 -19.86 -11.19 8.82
C SER A 160 -18.93 -10.23 9.52
N TRP A 161 -19.32 -8.96 9.56
CA TRP A 161 -18.69 -7.92 10.34
C TRP A 161 -19.29 -7.87 11.75
N THR A 162 -18.43 -7.71 12.74
CA THR A 162 -18.81 -7.57 14.16
C THR A 162 -18.06 -6.39 14.75
N GLU A 163 -18.75 -5.52 15.47
CA GLU A 163 -18.15 -4.42 16.21
C GLU A 163 -17.29 -4.97 17.35
N VAL A 164 -16.09 -4.41 17.47
CA VAL A 164 -15.09 -4.76 18.47
C VAL A 164 -14.61 -3.49 19.20
N ALA A 165 -13.55 -3.55 20.02
CA ALA A 165 -13.08 -2.37 20.75
C ALA A 165 -12.61 -1.27 19.81
N ASP A 166 -13.06 -0.04 20.07
CA ASP A 166 -12.81 1.14 19.27
C ASP A 166 -11.40 1.71 19.41
N LEU A 167 -10.95 2.49 18.42
CA LEU A 167 -9.78 3.36 18.53
C LEU A 167 -9.91 4.27 19.75
N ASN A 168 -8.79 4.56 20.42
CA ASN A 168 -8.77 5.52 21.53
C ASN A 168 -9.08 6.96 21.06
N THR A 169 -8.73 7.27 19.81
CA THR A 169 -9.01 8.60 19.22
C THR A 169 -9.76 8.47 17.90
N ALA A 170 -10.97 9.06 17.83
CA ALA A 170 -11.79 9.09 16.60
C ALA A 170 -11.07 9.86 15.49
N ARG A 171 -10.79 9.21 14.36
CA ARG A 171 -9.99 9.74 13.25
C ARG A 171 -10.49 9.22 11.89
N TYR A 172 -10.17 9.95 10.82
CA TYR A 172 -10.42 9.55 9.43
C TYR A 172 -9.21 9.87 8.54
N SER A 173 -9.18 9.36 7.31
CA SER A 173 -8.02 9.40 6.42
C SER A 173 -6.77 8.79 7.07
N ILE A 174 -6.97 7.63 7.67
CA ILE A 174 -5.97 6.89 8.44
C ILE A 174 -5.17 6.02 7.48
N ALA A 175 -3.83 6.06 7.60
CA ALA A 175 -2.99 5.04 6.98
C ALA A 175 -3.05 3.75 7.81
N SER A 176 -2.98 2.61 7.13
CA SER A 176 -3.07 1.30 7.78
C SER A 176 -1.91 0.39 7.38
N ALA A 177 -1.52 -0.48 8.29
CA ALA A 177 -0.62 -1.59 8.03
C ALA A 177 -1.01 -2.76 8.93
N GLY A 178 -1.27 -3.92 8.34
CA GLY A 178 -1.75 -5.10 9.07
C GLY A 178 -1.83 -6.32 8.17
N SER A 179 -2.05 -7.47 8.77
CA SER A 179 -2.11 -8.74 8.03
C SER A 179 -3.39 -9.54 8.29
N SER A 180 -4.20 -9.13 9.29
CA SER A 180 -5.42 -9.84 9.67
C SER A 180 -6.29 -8.97 10.59
N ASN A 181 -7.49 -9.47 10.94
CA ASN A 181 -8.34 -8.85 11.94
C ASN A 181 -7.79 -8.92 13.39
N THR A 182 -6.61 -9.48 13.60
CA THR A 182 -5.98 -9.59 14.93
C THR A 182 -4.73 -8.73 15.10
N ASN A 183 -4.24 -8.11 14.02
CA ASN A 183 -3.12 -7.19 14.08
C ASN A 183 -3.24 -6.06 13.05
N ALA A 184 -3.14 -4.82 13.47
CA ALA A 184 -3.13 -3.66 12.60
C ALA A 184 -2.47 -2.46 13.30
N LEU A 185 -1.96 -1.55 12.49
CA LEU A 185 -1.56 -0.20 12.89
C LEU A 185 -2.53 0.80 12.27
N ALA A 186 -3.00 1.74 13.08
CA ALA A 186 -3.73 2.93 12.66
C ALA A 186 -2.80 4.14 12.81
N VAL A 187 -2.40 4.75 11.69
CA VAL A 187 -1.34 5.77 11.68
C VAL A 187 -1.85 7.09 11.12
N GLY A 188 -1.65 8.17 11.87
CA GLY A 188 -2.04 9.51 11.49
C GLY A 188 -3.55 9.69 11.32
N GLY A 189 -3.94 10.56 10.39
CA GLY A 189 -5.33 10.87 10.08
C GLY A 189 -5.80 12.20 10.70
N ASN A 190 -6.99 12.64 10.28
CA ASN A 190 -7.64 13.86 10.77
C ASN A 190 -8.52 13.54 12.00
N PRO A 191 -8.95 14.52 12.85
CA PRO A 191 -9.24 15.91 12.48
C PRO A 191 -8.22 16.96 12.95
N SER A 192 -7.22 16.64 13.73
CA SER A 192 -6.35 17.67 14.33
C SER A 192 -4.87 17.43 13.99
N PRO A 193 -4.02 18.48 14.08
CA PRO A 193 -2.58 18.29 13.88
C PRO A 193 -1.95 17.25 14.82
N SER A 194 -2.42 17.16 16.06
CA SER A 194 -1.96 16.12 17.00
C SER A 194 -2.41 14.72 16.60
N ALA A 195 -3.66 14.55 16.15
CA ALA A 195 -4.16 13.26 15.67
C ALA A 195 -3.38 12.72 14.47
N ARG A 196 -2.78 13.60 13.65
CA ARG A 196 -1.98 13.25 12.49
C ARG A 196 -0.64 12.61 12.78
N LEU A 197 -0.18 12.66 14.02
CA LEU A 197 1.04 11.97 14.47
C LEU A 197 0.73 10.60 15.08
N LEU A 198 -0.47 10.44 15.67
CA LEU A 198 -0.83 9.29 16.49
C LEU A 198 -0.68 7.97 15.77
N THR A 199 -0.11 7.00 16.46
CA THR A 199 -0.11 5.60 16.07
C THR A 199 -0.77 4.76 17.14
N GLU A 200 -1.78 3.98 16.75
CA GLU A 200 -2.40 2.98 17.60
C GLU A 200 -2.18 1.59 17.03
N LEU A 201 -1.87 0.63 17.91
CA LEU A 201 -1.63 -0.78 17.60
C LEU A 201 -2.80 -1.62 18.08
N TRP A 202 -3.37 -2.44 17.20
CA TRP A 202 -4.39 -3.44 17.46
C TRP A 202 -3.76 -4.80 17.74
N ASN A 203 -4.14 -5.44 18.82
CA ASN A 203 -3.63 -6.75 19.26
C ASN A 203 -4.65 -7.90 19.13
N GLY A 204 -5.76 -7.65 18.44
CA GLY A 204 -6.88 -8.60 18.30
C GLY A 204 -8.00 -8.41 19.34
N SER A 205 -7.80 -7.54 20.35
CA SER A 205 -8.80 -7.28 21.40
C SER A 205 -8.92 -5.82 21.80
N SER A 206 -7.85 -5.03 21.68
CA SER A 206 -7.84 -3.61 22.07
C SER A 206 -6.81 -2.82 21.26
N TRP A 207 -7.04 -1.52 21.13
CA TRP A 207 -6.10 -0.56 20.60
C TRP A 207 -5.23 0.02 21.72
N THR A 208 -3.95 0.17 21.46
CA THR A 208 -2.97 0.77 22.38
C THR A 208 -2.17 1.82 21.63
N GLU A 209 -2.07 3.02 22.18
CA GLU A 209 -1.20 4.08 21.66
C GLU A 209 0.26 3.66 21.78
N VAL A 210 1.02 3.84 20.72
CA VAL A 210 2.45 3.49 20.62
C VAL A 210 3.23 4.70 20.13
N GLY A 211 4.50 4.54 19.74
CA GLY A 211 5.33 5.64 19.28
C GLY A 211 4.76 6.35 18.05
N ASP A 212 4.67 7.68 18.12
CA ASP A 212 4.12 8.53 17.06
C ASP A 212 5.07 8.72 15.89
N THR A 213 4.51 9.03 14.71
CA THR A 213 5.30 9.48 13.55
C THR A 213 5.92 10.86 13.81
N SER A 214 7.02 11.17 13.11
CA SER A 214 7.68 12.47 13.18
C SER A 214 6.97 13.55 12.36
N THR A 215 6.32 13.14 11.26
CA THR A 215 5.63 14.06 10.34
C THR A 215 4.12 13.91 10.44
N PRO A 216 3.40 15.00 10.82
CA PRO A 216 1.94 14.94 10.89
C PRO A 216 1.34 14.86 9.49
N ALA A 217 0.56 13.81 9.20
CA ALA A 217 -0.12 13.69 7.93
C ALA A 217 -1.40 12.83 8.01
N ALA A 218 -2.31 13.09 7.08
CA ALA A 218 -3.51 12.29 6.81
C ALA A 218 -3.48 11.80 5.37
N ALA A 219 -4.33 10.83 5.02
CA ALA A 219 -4.43 10.26 3.67
C ALA A 219 -3.10 9.72 3.12
N ARG A 220 -2.24 9.22 4.00
CA ARG A 220 -1.00 8.51 3.66
C ARG A 220 -1.30 7.13 3.08
N GLY A 221 -0.39 6.62 2.26
CA GLY A 221 -0.29 5.19 2.01
C GLY A 221 0.35 4.47 3.20
N GLY A 222 -0.01 3.21 3.38
CA GLY A 222 0.60 2.33 4.38
C GLY A 222 0.87 0.94 3.80
N ALA A 223 1.89 0.26 4.32
CA ALA A 223 2.25 -1.10 3.93
C ALA A 223 2.99 -1.80 5.06
N GLY A 224 2.86 -3.12 5.16
CA GLY A 224 3.52 -3.91 6.19
C GLY A 224 2.58 -4.45 7.26
N ASP A 225 3.11 -4.63 8.46
CA ASP A 225 2.36 -5.14 9.62
C ASP A 225 2.82 -4.47 10.94
N THR A 226 2.30 -4.95 12.07
CA THR A 226 2.60 -4.40 13.39
C THR A 226 4.06 -4.54 13.82
N SER A 227 4.84 -5.42 13.20
CA SER A 227 6.26 -5.61 13.49
C SER A 227 7.18 -4.77 12.61
N SER A 228 6.74 -4.46 11.39
CA SER A 228 7.50 -3.66 10.43
C SER A 228 6.55 -3.05 9.39
N ALA A 229 6.47 -1.73 9.35
CA ALA A 229 5.57 -1.02 8.45
C ALA A 229 6.22 0.21 7.82
N LEU A 230 5.64 0.66 6.71
CA LEU A 230 5.93 1.94 6.07
C LEU A 230 4.67 2.79 6.05
N VAL A 231 4.82 4.10 6.25
CA VAL A 231 3.83 5.10 5.84
C VAL A 231 4.49 6.13 4.96
N PHE A 232 3.78 6.58 3.94
CA PHE A 232 4.36 7.45 2.91
C PHE A 232 3.34 8.40 2.29
N GLY A 233 3.83 9.55 1.84
CA GLY A 233 2.98 10.61 1.27
C GLY A 233 2.06 11.24 2.30
N GLY A 234 0.96 11.80 1.86
CA GLY A 234 -0.11 12.34 2.69
C GLY A 234 -0.43 13.81 2.43
N GLY A 235 -1.58 14.23 2.92
CA GLY A 235 -2.19 15.52 2.66
C GLY A 235 -1.86 16.62 3.66
N ASP A 236 -2.48 17.75 3.42
CA ASP A 236 -2.44 19.13 3.85
C ASP A 236 -1.40 20.02 3.15
N ALA A 237 -0.21 19.53 2.87
CA ALA A 237 0.80 20.20 2.06
C ALA A 237 1.38 19.26 0.99
N ASN A 238 0.73 18.12 0.74
CA ASN A 238 1.24 17.00 -0.05
C ASN A 238 2.71 16.71 0.29
N THR A 239 2.89 15.89 1.29
CA THR A 239 4.24 15.46 1.65
C THR A 239 4.67 14.25 0.81
N ALA A 240 5.97 14.14 0.60
CA ALA A 240 6.60 12.95 0.04
C ALA A 240 7.19 12.05 1.14
N ASN A 241 7.12 12.47 2.41
CA ASN A 241 7.80 11.81 3.51
C ASN A 241 7.42 10.34 3.62
N THR A 242 8.44 9.53 3.88
CA THR A 242 8.32 8.11 4.16
C THR A 242 8.93 7.83 5.52
N GLU A 243 8.18 7.14 6.36
CA GLU A 243 8.65 6.69 7.67
C GLU A 243 8.52 5.19 7.81
N LEU A 244 9.53 4.56 8.42
CA LEU A 244 9.64 3.14 8.67
C LEU A 244 9.40 2.85 10.16
N TRP A 245 8.49 1.93 10.44
CA TRP A 245 8.23 1.34 11.75
C TRP A 245 9.05 0.09 11.97
N ASN A 246 9.73 -0.02 13.11
CA ASN A 246 10.57 -1.17 13.46
C ASN A 246 9.95 -2.07 14.55
N GLY A 247 8.66 -1.93 14.83
CA GLY A 247 7.97 -2.63 15.91
C GLY A 247 7.89 -1.84 17.22
N SER A 248 8.61 -0.68 17.32
CA SER A 248 8.63 0.14 18.54
C SER A 248 8.67 1.64 18.28
N ALA A 249 9.27 2.08 17.19
CA ALA A 249 9.42 3.49 16.84
C ALA A 249 9.43 3.72 15.34
N TRP A 250 9.01 4.93 14.93
CA TRP A 250 9.11 5.41 13.56
C TRP A 250 10.45 6.10 13.32
N SER A 251 10.97 5.98 12.12
CA SER A 251 12.16 6.70 11.65
C SER A 251 11.99 7.12 10.20
N GLU A 252 12.42 8.34 9.87
CA GLU A 252 12.42 8.81 8.48
C GLU A 252 13.35 7.98 7.61
N THR A 253 12.95 7.78 6.34
CA THR A 253 13.72 7.11 5.32
C THR A 253 13.61 7.85 3.99
N THR A 254 14.02 7.26 2.87
CA THR A 254 13.99 7.91 1.55
C THR A 254 12.56 8.21 1.12
N ASN A 255 12.30 9.45 0.76
CA ASN A 255 10.99 9.96 0.40
C ASN A 255 10.53 9.50 -1.00
N LEU A 256 9.20 9.54 -1.23
CA LEU A 256 8.61 9.44 -2.57
C LEU A 256 9.24 10.47 -3.53
N ASN A 257 9.32 10.11 -4.81
CA ASN A 257 9.74 11.05 -5.86
C ASN A 257 8.67 12.10 -6.14
N THR A 258 7.39 11.74 -5.95
CA THR A 258 6.24 12.64 -6.18
C THR A 258 5.39 12.76 -4.92
N ALA A 259 5.36 13.97 -4.34
CA ALA A 259 4.51 14.28 -3.19
C ALA A 259 3.03 14.18 -3.55
N ARG A 260 2.25 13.35 -2.84
CA ARG A 260 0.82 13.12 -3.11
C ARG A 260 0.11 12.42 -1.96
N GLU A 261 -1.22 12.49 -1.99
CA GLU A 261 -2.11 11.85 -1.02
C GLU A 261 -3.14 10.95 -1.71
N GLY A 262 -3.80 10.08 -0.94
CA GLY A 262 -4.99 9.35 -1.35
C GLY A 262 -4.79 8.40 -2.54
N GLY A 263 -3.60 7.83 -2.69
CA GLY A 263 -3.32 6.76 -3.65
C GLY A 263 -3.59 5.36 -3.08
N ALA A 264 -3.64 4.36 -3.97
CA ALA A 264 -3.66 2.95 -3.60
C ALA A 264 -2.30 2.53 -3.05
N SER A 265 -2.28 1.95 -1.88
CA SER A 265 -1.07 1.41 -1.24
C SER A 265 -1.19 -0.09 -1.01
N SER A 266 -0.09 -0.80 -1.14
CA SER A 266 0.00 -2.24 -0.89
C SER A 266 1.43 -2.68 -0.62
N GLY A 267 1.61 -3.89 -0.09
CA GLY A 267 2.92 -4.48 0.09
C GLY A 267 3.35 -4.66 1.54
N THR A 268 4.66 -4.70 1.72
CA THR A 268 5.34 -4.88 3.01
C THR A 268 6.28 -3.72 3.29
N ALA A 269 6.84 -3.65 4.50
CA ALA A 269 7.87 -2.65 4.84
C ALA A 269 9.14 -2.71 3.98
N THR A 270 9.41 -3.83 3.31
CA THR A 270 10.58 -4.03 2.45
C THR A 270 10.25 -4.00 0.96
N SER A 271 8.98 -4.05 0.59
CA SER A 271 8.53 -4.10 -0.80
C SER A 271 7.10 -3.55 -0.89
N ALA A 272 6.96 -2.25 -1.16
CA ALA A 272 5.67 -1.56 -1.20
C ALA A 272 5.42 -0.88 -2.54
N LEU A 273 4.15 -0.59 -2.80
CA LEU A 273 3.66 0.09 -3.99
C LEU A 273 2.76 1.26 -3.57
N PHE A 274 2.88 2.38 -4.30
CA PHE A 274 1.96 3.50 -4.20
C PHE A 274 1.53 3.99 -5.58
N ALA A 275 0.27 3.85 -5.91
CA ALA A 275 -0.27 4.13 -7.25
C ALA A 275 -1.39 5.18 -7.23
N GLY A 276 -1.41 6.06 -8.21
CA GLY A 276 -2.39 7.12 -8.30
C GLY A 276 -2.24 8.17 -7.21
N GLY A 277 -3.37 8.68 -6.73
CA GLY A 277 -3.44 9.76 -5.75
C GLY A 277 -3.49 11.14 -6.39
N THR A 278 -3.37 12.17 -5.58
CA THR A 278 -3.48 13.56 -6.04
C THR A 278 -2.40 14.45 -5.43
N PRO A 279 -1.80 15.37 -6.22
CA PRO A 279 -1.04 16.49 -5.71
C PRO A 279 -1.98 17.64 -5.33
N THR A 280 -1.45 18.73 -4.82
CA THR A 280 -2.18 20.00 -4.66
C THR A 280 -1.83 20.95 -5.83
N PRO A 281 -2.80 21.47 -6.61
CA PRO A 281 -4.25 21.20 -6.57
C PRO A 281 -4.60 19.79 -7.07
N GLN A 282 -5.76 19.27 -6.68
CA GLN A 282 -6.21 17.92 -7.01
C GLN A 282 -6.33 17.68 -8.50
N SER A 283 -5.63 16.68 -9.03
CA SER A 283 -5.58 16.37 -10.46
C SER A 283 -5.54 14.89 -10.81
N GLY A 284 -5.73 13.98 -9.85
CA GLY A 284 -5.72 12.52 -10.08
C GLY A 284 -4.53 12.04 -10.92
N LEU A 285 -3.56 11.44 -10.29
CA LEU A 285 -2.34 10.96 -10.96
C LEU A 285 -2.50 9.53 -11.48
N THR A 286 -1.69 9.21 -12.50
CA THR A 286 -1.45 7.84 -12.96
C THR A 286 -0.18 7.25 -12.36
N VAL A 287 0.66 8.07 -11.73
CA VAL A 287 2.00 7.71 -11.25
C VAL A 287 1.95 6.51 -10.30
N THR A 288 2.82 5.54 -10.55
CA THR A 288 3.12 4.42 -9.64
C THR A 288 4.57 4.54 -9.19
N GLU A 289 4.79 4.37 -7.89
CA GLU A 289 6.12 4.25 -7.30
C GLU A 289 6.23 2.96 -6.51
N GLU A 290 7.40 2.33 -6.62
CA GLU A 290 7.75 1.06 -6.00
C GLU A 290 8.86 1.27 -4.98
N TRP A 291 8.65 0.76 -3.76
CA TRP A 291 9.63 0.78 -2.69
C TRP A 291 10.42 -0.52 -2.63
N LEU A 292 11.72 -0.39 -2.61
CA LEU A 292 12.64 -1.47 -2.26
C LEU A 292 13.37 -1.10 -0.97
N GLY A 293 13.17 -1.86 0.08
CA GLY A 293 13.80 -1.67 1.38
C GLY A 293 15.32 -1.83 1.35
N ALA A 294 15.99 -1.42 2.42
CA ALA A 294 17.43 -1.59 2.56
C ALA A 294 17.83 -3.07 2.46
N GLY A 295 18.95 -3.34 1.81
CA GLY A 295 19.45 -4.69 1.61
C GLY A 295 18.71 -5.50 0.52
N GLN A 296 17.70 -4.92 -0.14
CA GLN A 296 17.00 -5.60 -1.23
C GLN A 296 17.82 -5.51 -2.53
N PRO A 297 17.85 -6.58 -3.34
CA PRO A 297 18.53 -6.54 -4.64
C PRO A 297 17.86 -5.50 -5.55
N VAL A 298 18.65 -4.55 -6.06
CA VAL A 298 18.16 -3.68 -7.14
C VAL A 298 18.29 -4.40 -8.45
N GLY A 299 17.16 -4.60 -9.15
CA GLY A 299 17.09 -5.25 -10.44
C GLY A 299 17.67 -4.43 -11.61
N ALA A 300 18.48 -3.42 -11.35
CA ALA A 300 19.17 -2.66 -12.39
C ALA A 300 20.45 -3.40 -12.81
N TRP A 301 20.64 -3.54 -14.11
CA TRP A 301 21.94 -3.88 -14.66
C TRP A 301 22.89 -2.71 -14.33
N SER A 302 23.64 -2.81 -13.22
CA SER A 302 24.81 -1.95 -13.05
C SER A 302 25.93 -2.51 -13.94
N THR A 303 26.76 -1.63 -14.47
CA THR A 303 28.01 -2.03 -15.12
C THR A 303 28.87 -2.79 -14.11
N GLY A 304 28.70 -4.11 -14.09
CA GLY A 304 29.66 -5.02 -13.49
C GLY A 304 30.98 -4.95 -14.23
N GLY A 305 32.01 -5.58 -13.70
CA GLY A 305 33.26 -5.74 -14.45
C GLY A 305 33.01 -6.38 -15.82
N SER A 306 33.61 -5.82 -16.86
CA SER A 306 33.51 -6.40 -18.20
C SER A 306 34.07 -7.82 -18.21
N LEU A 307 33.57 -8.68 -19.08
CA LEU A 307 34.17 -9.97 -19.34
C LEU A 307 35.65 -9.72 -19.74
N ASN A 308 36.55 -10.53 -19.21
CA ASN A 308 37.97 -10.42 -19.52
C ASN A 308 38.30 -10.63 -21.02
N THR A 309 37.39 -11.31 -21.74
CA THR A 309 37.50 -11.51 -23.18
C THR A 309 36.15 -11.20 -23.82
N ALA A 310 36.13 -10.29 -24.78
CA ALA A 310 34.96 -10.01 -25.58
C ALA A 310 34.54 -11.29 -26.32
N ARG A 311 33.28 -11.68 -26.22
CA ARG A 311 32.71 -12.90 -26.83
C ARG A 311 31.44 -12.58 -27.60
N GLN A 312 31.19 -13.36 -28.63
CA GLN A 312 29.95 -13.34 -29.41
C GLN A 312 29.10 -14.57 -29.02
N ALA A 313 27.78 -14.42 -29.10
CA ALA A 313 26.82 -15.50 -28.88
C ALA A 313 26.96 -16.14 -27.49
N LEU A 314 26.92 -15.31 -26.42
CA LEU A 314 27.01 -15.75 -25.03
C LEU A 314 25.76 -16.54 -24.64
N GLY A 315 25.96 -17.73 -24.05
CA GLY A 315 24.95 -18.40 -23.25
C GLY A 315 24.90 -17.83 -21.84
N ALA A 316 23.75 -17.92 -21.19
CA ALA A 316 23.61 -17.56 -19.79
C ALA A 316 22.78 -18.63 -19.04
N SER A 317 23.13 -18.91 -17.82
CA SER A 317 22.43 -19.82 -16.93
C SER A 317 22.38 -19.23 -15.53
N GLY A 318 21.24 -19.38 -14.87
CA GLY A 318 21.04 -18.96 -13.48
C GLY A 318 19.55 -18.99 -13.12
N THR A 319 19.27 -19.20 -11.85
CA THR A 319 17.92 -19.19 -11.31
C THR A 319 17.48 -17.80 -10.85
N SER A 320 18.40 -16.85 -10.80
CA SER A 320 18.15 -15.45 -10.42
C SER A 320 19.29 -14.58 -10.93
N SER A 321 19.11 -13.25 -10.95
CA SER A 321 20.15 -12.28 -11.30
C SER A 321 21.36 -12.32 -10.35
N THR A 322 21.21 -12.87 -9.16
CA THR A 322 22.28 -13.05 -8.18
C THR A 322 23.06 -14.35 -8.36
N ALA A 323 22.58 -15.26 -9.21
CA ALA A 323 23.16 -16.58 -9.47
C ALA A 323 23.32 -16.87 -10.96
N ALA A 324 23.46 -15.86 -11.80
CA ALA A 324 23.63 -16.02 -13.24
C ALA A 324 25.11 -16.10 -13.62
N LEU A 325 25.42 -17.00 -14.56
CA LEU A 325 26.74 -17.15 -15.17
C LEU A 325 26.61 -16.94 -16.68
N ALA A 326 27.56 -16.21 -17.28
CA ALA A 326 27.71 -16.12 -18.73
C ALA A 326 28.90 -16.97 -19.17
N PHE A 327 28.74 -17.79 -20.21
CA PHE A 327 29.76 -18.67 -20.75
C PHE A 327 29.72 -18.74 -22.28
#